data_3f6d455b81bae48234f38300d06b995e
#
_entry.id   3f6d455b81bae48234f38300d06b995e
#
_cell.length_a   1.000
_cell.length_b   1.000
_cell.length_c   1.000
_cell.angle_alpha   90.00
_cell.angle_beta   90.00
_cell.angle_gamma   90.00
#
_symmetry.space_group_name_H-M   'P 1'
#
loop_
_entity.id
_entity.type
_entity.pdbx_description
1 polymer ?
#
loop_
_entity_poly.entity_id
_entity_poly.type
_entity_poly.pdbx_seq_one_letter_code
_entity_poly.pdbx_strand_id
1 'polypeptide(L)'
;GYCLFLMFLFYINIISGKDGKQENKEWINRIFAKESFHYTGRIHEQVTAYDEKEYRTYEAPVVIGHTGYDLPKKEKKAKALRNIRLLEQELKNLGWDAKVHATQLDQNLSKQDTDAEQKSEIADAKKEQQIPYLLYQLGKSYYMAEDYDEACFWFAHGLSYDLEPKLEYVIDMVETYGYALINSGRAGEALFFENIYEEFGNSADFQFLMGLIYMNNAMFDAAVGEFLKAVKHRDCRMAGVNSYAAYYNVGVIYECLGKISEAKYYYQKCGSYEPAKKRLKLVNG
;
A
#
# COMPACT_ATOMS: atom_id res chain seq x y z
N GLY A 1 22.61 -37.52 -19.35
CA GLY A 1 22.33 -36.09 -19.48
C GLY A 1 21.24 -35.70 -18.49
N TYR A 2 21.60 -35.13 -17.36
CA TYR A 2 20.66 -34.56 -16.43
C TYR A 2 20.14 -33.28 -17.05
N CYS A 3 18.89 -33.30 -17.53
CA CYS A 3 18.17 -32.08 -17.87
C CYS A 3 17.87 -31.38 -16.54
N LEU A 4 18.67 -30.40 -16.17
CA LEU A 4 18.33 -29.45 -15.10
C LEU A 4 17.11 -28.67 -15.61
N PHE A 5 15.92 -29.11 -15.25
CA PHE A 5 14.74 -28.28 -15.35
C PHE A 5 14.93 -27.16 -14.34
N LEU A 6 15.50 -26.07 -14.83
CA LEU A 6 15.54 -24.80 -14.07
C LEU A 6 14.10 -24.35 -13.90
N MET A 7 13.56 -24.54 -12.70
CA MET A 7 12.25 -24.05 -12.31
C MET A 7 12.36 -22.53 -12.14
N PHE A 8 11.87 -21.79 -13.11
CA PHE A 8 11.90 -20.33 -13.10
C PHE A 8 10.52 -19.79 -12.73
N LEU A 9 10.54 -18.86 -11.82
CA LEU A 9 9.41 -18.01 -11.50
C LEU A 9 9.78 -16.59 -11.96
N PHE A 10 8.95 -15.98 -12.81
CA PHE A 10 9.22 -14.66 -13.34
C PHE A 10 8.22 -13.64 -12.86
N TYR A 11 8.72 -12.53 -12.38
CA TYR A 11 7.95 -11.31 -12.20
C TYR A 11 7.72 -10.64 -13.54
N ILE A 12 6.50 -10.21 -13.76
CA ILE A 12 6.13 -9.32 -14.85
C ILE A 12 5.71 -7.97 -14.28
N ASN A 13 6.00 -6.93 -15.02
CA ASN A 13 5.60 -5.59 -14.63
C ASN A 13 4.17 -5.32 -15.11
N ILE A 14 3.27 -5.03 -14.18
CA ILE A 14 1.91 -4.61 -14.49
C ILE A 14 1.82 -3.10 -14.33
N ILE A 15 1.43 -2.42 -15.40
CA ILE A 15 1.16 -0.99 -15.41
C ILE A 15 -0.34 -0.82 -15.48
N SER A 16 -0.92 -0.14 -14.50
CA SER A 16 -2.29 0.32 -14.52
C SER A 16 -2.34 1.83 -14.72
N GLY A 17 -3.31 2.30 -15.48
CA GLY A 17 -3.48 3.72 -15.72
C GLY A 17 -4.61 4.01 -16.70
N LYS A 18 -5.10 5.24 -16.65
CA LYS A 18 -6.18 5.73 -17.49
C LYS A 18 -5.61 6.57 -18.63
N ASP A 19 -6.18 6.40 -19.84
CA ASP A 19 -5.78 7.17 -21.03
C ASP A 19 -4.29 7.03 -21.40
N GLY A 20 -3.69 5.85 -21.16
CA GLY A 20 -2.30 5.56 -21.49
C GLY A 20 -1.28 6.24 -20.55
N LYS A 21 -1.72 6.86 -19.45
CA LYS A 21 -0.85 7.37 -18.41
C LYS A 21 -0.67 6.31 -17.33
N GLN A 22 0.57 6.03 -17.00
CA GLN A 22 0.91 5.14 -15.89
C GLN A 22 0.42 5.76 -14.58
N GLU A 23 -0.45 5.05 -13.83
CA GLU A 23 -0.91 5.46 -12.52
C GLU A 23 -0.26 4.62 -11.40
N ASN A 24 -0.01 3.35 -11.66
CA ASN A 24 0.65 2.45 -10.73
C ASN A 24 1.49 1.40 -11.45
N LYS A 25 2.52 0.90 -10.80
CA LYS A 25 3.43 -0.13 -11.30
C LYS A 25 3.61 -1.21 -10.24
N GLU A 26 3.27 -2.44 -10.58
CA GLU A 26 3.39 -3.59 -9.68
C GLU A 26 4.15 -4.72 -10.35
N TRP A 27 5.02 -5.40 -9.59
CA TRP A 27 5.68 -6.62 -10.00
C TRP A 27 4.90 -7.83 -9.49
N ILE A 28 4.44 -8.70 -10.39
CA ILE A 28 3.63 -9.86 -10.04
C ILE A 28 4.19 -11.11 -10.70
N ASN A 29 4.25 -12.22 -9.95
CA ASN A 29 4.57 -13.53 -10.50
C ASN A 29 3.45 -14.03 -11.42
N ARG A 30 3.75 -14.21 -12.72
CA ARG A 30 2.76 -14.65 -13.70
C ARG A 30 3.30 -15.66 -14.71
N ILE A 31 4.60 -15.85 -14.81
CA ILE A 31 5.22 -16.79 -15.73
C ILE A 31 5.97 -17.84 -14.92
N PHE A 32 5.52 -19.09 -14.98
CA PHE A 32 6.09 -20.20 -14.24
C PHE A 32 5.85 -21.54 -14.93
N ALA A 33 6.65 -22.55 -14.58
CA ALA A 33 6.48 -23.92 -15.05
C ALA A 33 5.27 -24.58 -14.36
N LYS A 34 4.25 -24.93 -15.13
CA LYS A 34 3.00 -25.51 -14.63
C LYS A 34 3.20 -26.84 -13.86
N GLU A 35 4.27 -27.55 -14.19
CA GLU A 35 4.63 -28.83 -13.54
C GLU A 35 5.19 -28.62 -12.13
N SER A 36 5.66 -27.42 -11.82
CA SER A 36 6.36 -27.11 -10.57
C SER A 36 5.60 -26.17 -9.67
N PHE A 37 4.68 -25.39 -10.23
CA PHE A 37 3.97 -24.34 -9.52
C PHE A 37 2.47 -24.37 -9.85
N HIS A 38 1.69 -23.90 -8.91
CA HIS A 38 0.24 -23.71 -9.07
C HIS A 38 -0.23 -22.45 -8.35
N TYR A 39 -1.43 -22.02 -8.65
CA TYR A 39 -2.07 -20.95 -7.91
C TYR A 39 -2.71 -21.46 -6.62
N THR A 40 -2.49 -20.75 -5.53
CA THR A 40 -3.14 -20.95 -4.23
C THR A 40 -3.94 -19.74 -3.82
N GLY A 41 -4.96 -19.92 -2.99
CA GLY A 41 -5.87 -18.87 -2.56
C GLY A 41 -7.13 -18.75 -3.43
N ARG A 42 -8.24 -18.35 -2.82
CA ARG A 42 -9.52 -18.11 -3.51
C ARG A 42 -9.62 -16.70 -4.06
N ILE A 43 -8.86 -15.79 -3.48
CA ILE A 43 -8.73 -14.38 -3.88
C ILE A 43 -7.26 -14.01 -3.74
N HIS A 44 -6.78 -13.13 -4.63
CA HIS A 44 -5.38 -12.73 -4.66
C HIS A 44 -4.43 -13.92 -4.74
N GLU A 45 -4.74 -14.80 -5.69
CA GLU A 45 -4.02 -16.03 -5.96
C GLU A 45 -2.52 -15.80 -6.01
N GLN A 46 -1.79 -16.56 -5.22
CA GLN A 46 -0.33 -16.57 -5.21
C GLN A 46 0.20 -17.81 -5.92
N VAL A 47 1.36 -17.66 -6.56
CA VAL A 47 2.04 -18.80 -7.18
C VAL A 47 2.84 -19.52 -6.11
N THR A 48 2.53 -20.78 -5.90
CA THR A 48 3.14 -21.64 -4.88
C THR A 48 3.75 -22.87 -5.55
N ALA A 49 4.91 -23.28 -5.10
CA ALA A 49 5.55 -24.50 -5.56
C ALA A 49 4.84 -25.75 -4.99
N TYR A 50 4.73 -26.82 -5.79
CA TYR A 50 4.14 -28.08 -5.32
C TYR A 50 4.92 -28.76 -4.21
N ASP A 51 6.25 -28.56 -4.17
CA ASP A 51 7.15 -29.09 -3.14
C ASP A 51 7.35 -28.15 -1.95
N GLU A 52 6.60 -27.05 -1.93
CA GLU A 52 6.61 -26.03 -0.86
C GLU A 52 7.97 -25.41 -0.55
N LYS A 53 8.97 -25.54 -1.44
CA LYS A 53 10.26 -24.90 -1.28
C LYS A 53 10.25 -23.45 -1.75
N GLU A 54 11.22 -22.70 -1.27
CA GLU A 54 11.51 -21.36 -1.79
C GLU A 54 12.26 -21.46 -3.13
N TYR A 55 11.82 -20.66 -4.10
CA TYR A 55 12.42 -20.57 -5.42
C TYR A 55 12.90 -19.15 -5.72
N ARG A 56 13.95 -19.07 -6.50
CA ARG A 56 14.43 -17.79 -7.00
C ARG A 56 13.47 -17.25 -8.04
N THR A 57 13.20 -15.96 -7.95
CA THR A 57 12.39 -15.21 -8.90
C THR A 57 13.29 -14.34 -9.78
N TYR A 58 12.86 -14.10 -11.01
CA TYR A 58 13.56 -13.28 -11.97
C TYR A 58 12.63 -12.25 -12.58
N GLU A 59 13.14 -11.06 -12.83
CA GLU A 59 12.41 -10.03 -13.55
C GLU A 59 12.38 -10.37 -15.05
N ALA A 60 11.19 -10.52 -15.60
CA ALA A 60 11.03 -10.66 -17.05
C ALA A 60 10.87 -9.27 -17.68
N PRO A 61 11.48 -9.00 -18.84
CA PRO A 61 11.29 -7.75 -19.58
C PRO A 61 9.93 -7.70 -20.26
N VAL A 62 8.87 -8.03 -19.52
CA VAL A 62 7.48 -8.08 -19.99
C VAL A 62 6.68 -7.06 -19.21
N VAL A 63 6.01 -6.18 -19.92
CA VAL A 63 5.10 -5.17 -19.38
C VAL A 63 3.69 -5.46 -19.84
N ILE A 64 2.75 -5.57 -18.93
CA ILE A 64 1.34 -5.80 -19.21
C ILE A 64 0.53 -4.59 -18.75
N GLY A 65 -0.22 -3.98 -19.70
CA GLY A 65 -1.22 -2.99 -19.38
C GLY A 65 -2.44 -3.65 -18.75
N HIS A 66 -2.78 -3.28 -17.51
CA HIS A 66 -3.93 -3.81 -16.80
C HIS A 66 -5.06 -2.78 -16.77
N THR A 67 -6.16 -3.05 -17.47
CA THR A 67 -7.34 -2.18 -17.55
C THR A 67 -8.37 -2.44 -16.44
N GLY A 68 -8.13 -3.42 -15.58
CA GLY A 68 -9.07 -3.83 -14.53
C GLY A 68 -9.32 -2.78 -13.44
N TYR A 69 -8.52 -1.72 -13.40
CA TYR A 69 -8.71 -0.56 -12.52
C TYR A 69 -9.53 0.57 -13.16
N ASP A 70 -9.79 0.50 -14.49
CA ASP A 70 -10.58 1.51 -15.22
C ASP A 70 -12.10 1.28 -15.13
N LEU A 71 -12.53 0.40 -14.24
CA LEU A 71 -13.94 0.12 -14.01
C LEU A 71 -14.67 1.37 -13.46
N PRO A 72 -15.93 1.58 -13.86
CA PRO A 72 -16.78 2.60 -13.26
C PRO A 72 -16.83 2.45 -11.73
N LYS A 73 -16.97 3.58 -11.01
CA LYS A 73 -16.98 3.60 -9.52
C LYS A 73 -17.92 2.53 -8.92
N LYS A 74 -19.11 2.36 -9.49
CA LYS A 74 -20.10 1.36 -9.05
C LYS A 74 -19.57 -0.08 -9.16
N GLU A 75 -18.87 -0.39 -10.25
CA GLU A 75 -18.32 -1.73 -10.48
C GLU A 75 -17.10 -1.99 -9.59
N LYS A 76 -16.24 -0.98 -9.39
CA LYS A 76 -15.13 -1.05 -8.42
C LYS A 76 -15.66 -1.39 -7.02
N LYS A 77 -16.70 -0.68 -6.58
CA LYS A 77 -17.33 -0.93 -5.28
C LYS A 77 -17.96 -2.32 -5.20
N ALA A 78 -18.66 -2.77 -6.24
CA ALA A 78 -19.24 -4.11 -6.28
C ALA A 78 -18.16 -5.21 -6.21
N LYS A 79 -17.03 -5.04 -6.93
CA LYS A 79 -15.87 -5.94 -6.86
C LYS A 79 -15.28 -5.95 -5.45
N ALA A 80 -15.10 -4.78 -4.83
CA ALA A 80 -14.59 -4.65 -3.47
C ALA A 80 -15.48 -5.39 -2.45
N LEU A 81 -16.79 -5.17 -2.49
CA LEU A 81 -17.75 -5.85 -1.61
C LEU A 81 -17.76 -7.38 -1.79
N ARG A 82 -17.59 -7.85 -3.03
CA ARG A 82 -17.42 -9.31 -3.26
C ARG A 82 -16.15 -9.83 -2.61
N ASN A 83 -15.03 -9.12 -2.77
CA ASN A 83 -13.74 -9.51 -2.20
C ASN A 83 -13.80 -9.54 -0.67
N ILE A 84 -14.41 -8.53 -0.03
CA ILE A 84 -14.63 -8.47 1.42
C ILE A 84 -15.27 -9.77 1.92
N ARG A 85 -16.42 -10.17 1.35
CA ARG A 85 -17.12 -11.39 1.77
C ARG A 85 -16.27 -12.66 1.69
N LEU A 86 -15.46 -12.77 0.65
CA LEU A 86 -14.61 -13.96 0.44
C LEU A 86 -13.43 -13.95 1.41
N LEU A 87 -12.83 -12.78 1.68
CA LEU A 87 -11.72 -12.64 2.63
C LEU A 87 -12.18 -12.87 4.08
N GLU A 88 -13.33 -12.33 4.46
CA GLU A 88 -13.94 -12.59 5.77
C GLU A 88 -14.21 -14.09 5.98
N GLN A 89 -14.72 -14.76 4.94
CA GLN A 89 -14.92 -16.21 5.01
C GLN A 89 -13.60 -16.98 5.15
N GLU A 90 -12.54 -16.53 4.48
CA GLU A 90 -11.22 -17.17 4.57
C GLU A 90 -10.62 -16.97 5.98
N LEU A 91 -10.66 -15.76 6.54
CA LEU A 91 -10.23 -15.48 7.91
C LEU A 91 -11.00 -16.35 8.93
N LYS A 92 -12.33 -16.47 8.75
CA LYS A 92 -13.17 -17.32 9.60
C LYS A 92 -12.77 -18.81 9.48
N ASN A 93 -12.46 -19.29 8.29
CA ASN A 93 -12.00 -20.67 8.07
C ASN A 93 -10.65 -20.94 8.75
N LEU A 94 -9.79 -19.91 8.86
CA LEU A 94 -8.54 -19.98 9.62
C LEU A 94 -8.73 -19.86 11.13
N GLY A 95 -9.97 -19.64 11.60
CA GLY A 95 -10.28 -19.46 13.02
C GLY A 95 -9.92 -18.08 13.57
N TRP A 96 -9.64 -17.10 12.71
CA TRP A 96 -9.34 -15.75 13.15
C TRP A 96 -10.62 -14.98 13.51
N ASP A 97 -10.61 -14.32 14.66
CA ASP A 97 -11.70 -13.47 15.15
C ASP A 97 -11.13 -12.17 15.72
N ALA A 98 -11.64 -11.03 15.22
CA ALA A 98 -11.16 -9.70 15.61
C ALA A 98 -11.30 -9.44 17.11
N LYS A 99 -12.35 -9.94 17.77
CA LYS A 99 -12.58 -9.73 19.20
C LYS A 99 -11.57 -10.52 20.04
N VAL A 100 -11.28 -11.74 19.64
CA VAL A 100 -10.30 -12.60 20.32
C VAL A 100 -8.90 -11.98 20.16
N HIS A 101 -8.57 -11.53 18.96
CA HIS A 101 -7.27 -10.92 18.66
C HIS A 101 -7.05 -9.61 19.44
N ALA A 102 -8.07 -8.73 19.50
CA ALA A 102 -7.99 -7.50 20.29
C ALA A 102 -7.76 -7.79 21.78
N THR A 103 -8.42 -8.82 22.34
CA THR A 103 -8.23 -9.23 23.74
C THR A 103 -6.82 -9.80 23.98
N GLN A 104 -6.26 -10.51 23.00
CA GLN A 104 -4.88 -11.03 23.11
C GLN A 104 -3.84 -9.91 23.04
N LEU A 105 -4.03 -8.90 22.19
CA LEU A 105 -3.17 -7.72 22.15
C LEU A 105 -3.13 -6.98 23.51
N ASP A 106 -4.30 -6.75 24.10
CA ASP A 106 -4.37 -6.11 25.45
C ASP A 106 -3.69 -6.95 26.53
N GLN A 107 -3.77 -8.29 26.44
CA GLN A 107 -3.12 -9.20 27.39
C GLN A 107 -1.61 -9.33 27.18
N ASN A 108 -1.12 -9.28 25.94
CA ASN A 108 0.30 -9.36 25.61
C ASN A 108 1.05 -8.07 25.98
N LEU A 109 0.39 -6.92 25.93
CA LEU A 109 0.94 -5.67 26.49
C LEU A 109 1.13 -5.72 28.03
N SER A 110 0.49 -6.68 28.70
CA SER A 110 0.52 -6.85 30.15
C SER A 110 1.36 -8.04 30.64
N LYS A 111 1.91 -8.87 29.75
CA LYS A 111 2.71 -10.06 30.10
C LYS A 111 4.05 -10.06 29.35
N GLN A 112 5.12 -9.82 30.09
CA GLN A 112 6.44 -10.34 29.75
C GLN A 112 6.52 -11.79 30.26
N ASP A 113 7.00 -12.68 29.35
CA ASP A 113 7.51 -14.04 29.60
C ASP A 113 6.60 -15.06 30.27
N THR A 114 6.23 -16.09 29.54
CA THR A 114 6.35 -17.48 30.00
C THR A 114 6.29 -18.44 28.81
N ASP A 115 7.30 -19.32 28.74
CA ASP A 115 7.42 -20.47 27.85
C ASP A 115 6.23 -21.44 28.00
N ALA A 116 5.63 -21.89 26.89
CA ALA A 116 4.85 -23.14 26.88
C ALA A 116 4.64 -23.73 25.49
N GLU A 117 5.26 -24.88 25.30
CA GLU A 117 4.87 -26.07 24.54
C GLU A 117 4.83 -26.07 23.00
N GLN A 118 5.90 -26.65 22.49
CA GLN A 118 6.08 -27.19 21.11
C GLN A 118 5.17 -28.41 20.90
N LYS A 119 4.20 -28.33 20.00
CA LYS A 119 3.76 -29.44 19.12
C LYS A 119 2.51 -29.13 18.23
N SER A 120 2.44 -27.99 17.60
CA SER A 120 1.59 -27.79 16.41
C SER A 120 2.23 -26.83 15.39
N GLU A 121 3.53 -26.62 15.52
CA GLU A 121 4.26 -25.42 15.06
C GLU A 121 4.24 -25.16 13.55
N ILE A 122 4.20 -26.17 12.68
CA ILE A 122 4.34 -25.92 11.22
C ILE A 122 3.01 -25.51 10.56
N ALA A 123 1.90 -26.08 10.98
CA ALA A 123 0.59 -25.73 10.43
C ALA A 123 0.08 -24.40 10.99
N ASP A 124 0.41 -24.10 12.26
CA ASP A 124 0.05 -22.85 12.91
C ASP A 124 0.96 -21.70 12.44
N ALA A 125 2.25 -21.94 12.22
CA ALA A 125 3.17 -20.96 11.63
C ALA A 125 2.76 -20.56 10.20
N LYS A 126 2.30 -21.49 9.36
CA LYS A 126 1.77 -21.15 8.03
C LYS A 126 0.49 -20.33 8.10
N LYS A 127 -0.40 -20.61 9.06
CA LYS A 127 -1.60 -19.82 9.29
C LYS A 127 -1.26 -18.42 9.79
N GLU A 128 -0.34 -18.30 10.72
CA GLU A 128 0.12 -17.02 11.25
C GLU A 128 0.73 -16.12 10.17
N GLN A 129 1.44 -16.68 9.18
CA GLN A 129 1.95 -15.94 8.04
C GLN A 129 0.88 -15.50 7.04
N GLN A 130 -0.22 -16.25 6.91
CA GLN A 130 -1.30 -15.91 5.96
C GLN A 130 -2.25 -14.84 6.49
N ILE A 131 -2.49 -14.81 7.80
CA ILE A 131 -3.47 -13.90 8.41
C ILE A 131 -3.15 -12.43 8.13
N PRO A 132 -1.93 -11.91 8.36
CA PRO A 132 -1.62 -10.51 8.10
C PRO A 132 -1.84 -10.10 6.64
N TYR A 133 -1.52 -10.98 5.70
CA TYR A 133 -1.77 -10.73 4.28
C TYR A 133 -3.26 -10.67 3.95
N LEU A 134 -4.08 -11.52 4.55
CA LEU A 134 -5.54 -11.48 4.37
C LEU A 134 -6.15 -10.22 4.99
N LEU A 135 -5.65 -9.78 6.16
CA LEU A 135 -6.06 -8.53 6.81
C LEU A 135 -5.70 -7.33 5.94
N TYR A 136 -4.50 -7.31 5.36
CA TYR A 136 -4.09 -6.31 4.38
C TYR A 136 -5.04 -6.26 3.18
N GLN A 137 -5.35 -7.40 2.57
CA GLN A 137 -6.25 -7.48 1.43
C GLN A 137 -7.68 -7.04 1.77
N LEU A 138 -8.11 -7.33 2.98
CA LEU A 138 -9.42 -6.92 3.49
C LEU A 138 -9.45 -5.39 3.70
N GLY A 139 -8.43 -4.82 4.33
CA GLY A 139 -8.27 -3.37 4.46
C GLY A 139 -8.25 -2.66 3.10
N LYS A 140 -7.51 -3.18 2.12
CA LYS A 140 -7.54 -2.65 0.73
C LYS A 140 -8.92 -2.73 0.10
N SER A 141 -9.65 -3.80 0.33
CA SER A 141 -10.99 -3.97 -0.23
C SER A 141 -11.96 -2.96 0.38
N TYR A 142 -11.89 -2.72 1.68
CA TYR A 142 -12.67 -1.67 2.34
C TYR A 142 -12.27 -0.27 1.87
N TYR A 143 -10.97 0.00 1.71
CA TYR A 143 -10.49 1.25 1.15
C TYR A 143 -11.04 1.51 -0.27
N MET A 144 -11.03 0.48 -1.13
CA MET A 144 -11.63 0.55 -2.47
C MET A 144 -13.15 0.71 -2.45
N ALA A 145 -13.83 0.24 -1.40
CA ALA A 145 -15.25 0.44 -1.17
C ALA A 145 -15.57 1.85 -0.62
N GLU A 146 -14.54 2.65 -0.33
CA GLU A 146 -14.62 3.97 0.33
C GLU A 146 -15.16 3.89 1.77
N ASP A 147 -15.00 2.74 2.41
CA ASP A 147 -15.26 2.53 3.83
C ASP A 147 -13.93 2.63 4.58
N TYR A 148 -13.52 3.88 4.83
CA TYR A 148 -12.18 4.17 5.34
C TYR A 148 -12.02 3.81 6.82
N ASP A 149 -13.08 3.84 7.61
CA ASP A 149 -13.03 3.45 9.03
C ASP A 149 -12.78 1.95 9.16
N GLU A 150 -13.52 1.14 8.41
CA GLU A 150 -13.27 -0.30 8.33
C GLU A 150 -11.88 -0.60 7.75
N ALA A 151 -11.45 0.12 6.72
CA ALA A 151 -10.09 -0.04 6.19
C ALA A 151 -9.03 0.21 7.28
N CYS A 152 -9.18 1.28 8.07
CA CYS A 152 -8.29 1.57 9.19
C CYS A 152 -8.27 0.45 10.23
N PHE A 153 -9.45 -0.09 10.57
CA PHE A 153 -9.57 -1.21 11.52
C PHE A 153 -8.76 -2.43 11.06
N TRP A 154 -8.94 -2.85 9.81
CA TRP A 154 -8.28 -4.04 9.26
C TRP A 154 -6.78 -3.84 9.07
N PHE A 155 -6.33 -2.66 8.63
CA PHE A 155 -4.91 -2.35 8.54
C PHE A 155 -4.23 -2.31 9.90
N ALA A 156 -4.86 -1.70 10.92
CA ALA A 156 -4.31 -1.69 12.28
C ALA A 156 -4.12 -3.11 12.81
N HIS A 157 -5.08 -4.01 12.60
CA HIS A 157 -4.94 -5.41 12.97
C HIS A 157 -3.85 -6.13 12.16
N GLY A 158 -3.72 -5.86 10.87
CA GLY A 158 -2.65 -6.42 10.04
C GLY A 158 -1.26 -5.99 10.52
N LEU A 159 -1.10 -4.71 10.86
CA LEU A 159 0.16 -4.13 11.32
C LEU A 159 0.49 -4.43 12.80
N SER A 160 -0.40 -5.10 13.54
CA SER A 160 -0.12 -5.56 14.91
C SER A 160 0.71 -6.85 14.97
N TYR A 161 0.92 -7.50 13.84
CA TYR A 161 1.80 -8.66 13.70
C TYR A 161 3.25 -8.20 13.51
N ASP A 162 4.20 -9.07 13.91
CA ASP A 162 5.62 -8.85 13.62
C ASP A 162 5.88 -9.14 12.14
N LEU A 163 6.01 -8.09 11.34
CA LEU A 163 6.11 -8.16 9.89
C LEU A 163 7.47 -7.62 9.42
N GLU A 164 8.04 -8.27 8.41
CA GLU A 164 9.23 -7.75 7.73
C GLU A 164 8.86 -6.46 6.95
N PRO A 165 9.41 -5.28 7.33
CA PRO A 165 9.02 -3.99 6.72
C PRO A 165 9.32 -3.87 5.23
N LYS A 166 10.22 -4.71 4.70
CA LYS A 166 10.62 -4.68 3.28
C LYS A 166 9.68 -5.45 2.36
N LEU A 167 8.72 -6.17 2.91
CA LEU A 167 7.74 -6.87 2.09
C LEU A 167 6.82 -5.87 1.38
N GLU A 168 6.64 -6.06 0.08
CA GLU A 168 5.82 -5.19 -0.77
C GLU A 168 4.43 -4.93 -0.20
N TYR A 169 3.75 -5.97 0.31
CA TYR A 169 2.42 -5.82 0.87
C TYR A 169 2.42 -5.06 2.20
N VAL A 170 3.51 -5.11 2.97
CA VAL A 170 3.65 -4.37 4.24
C VAL A 170 3.84 -2.89 3.94
N ILE A 171 4.70 -2.56 2.97
CA ILE A 171 4.88 -1.18 2.50
C ILE A 171 3.54 -0.60 2.00
N ASP A 172 2.83 -1.35 1.14
CA ASP A 172 1.54 -0.91 0.61
C ASP A 172 0.45 -0.81 1.71
N MET A 173 0.47 -1.71 2.70
CA MET A 173 -0.43 -1.67 3.86
C MET A 173 -0.21 -0.41 4.70
N VAL A 174 1.05 -0.09 5.03
CA VAL A 174 1.42 1.12 5.76
C VAL A 174 0.96 2.37 5.02
N GLU A 175 1.31 2.49 3.74
CA GLU A 175 0.94 3.66 2.94
C GLU A 175 -0.58 3.79 2.78
N THR A 176 -1.29 2.70 2.46
CA THR A 176 -2.75 2.73 2.30
C THR A 176 -3.46 3.04 3.64
N TYR A 177 -2.92 2.56 4.77
CA TYR A 177 -3.44 2.91 6.10
C TYR A 177 -3.35 4.41 6.37
N GLY A 178 -2.21 5.04 6.07
CA GLY A 178 -2.09 6.49 6.20
C GLY A 178 -3.10 7.25 5.34
N TYR A 179 -3.31 6.85 4.09
CA TYR A 179 -4.38 7.41 3.25
C TYR A 179 -5.78 7.15 3.81
N ALA A 180 -6.04 5.98 4.39
CA ALA A 180 -7.32 5.66 5.01
C ALA A 180 -7.61 6.58 6.20
N LEU A 181 -6.62 6.81 7.08
CA LEU A 181 -6.73 7.74 8.21
C LEU A 181 -7.01 9.17 7.76
N ILE A 182 -6.35 9.66 6.71
CA ILE A 182 -6.62 10.98 6.14
C ILE A 182 -8.06 11.06 5.61
N ASN A 183 -8.47 10.05 4.83
CA ASN A 183 -9.78 10.04 4.16
C ASN A 183 -10.95 9.82 5.14
N SER A 184 -10.71 9.18 6.29
CA SER A 184 -11.71 9.06 7.38
C SER A 184 -11.75 10.29 8.31
N GLY A 185 -10.94 11.33 8.02
CA GLY A 185 -10.86 12.53 8.86
C GLY A 185 -10.02 12.36 10.14
N ARG A 186 -9.28 11.27 10.26
CA ARG A 186 -8.44 10.90 11.41
C ARG A 186 -6.96 11.23 11.20
N ALA A 187 -6.67 12.29 10.43
CA ALA A 187 -5.30 12.69 10.11
C ALA A 187 -4.42 12.95 11.34
N GLY A 188 -5.00 13.38 12.47
CA GLY A 188 -4.28 13.55 13.74
C GLY A 188 -3.73 12.23 14.28
N GLU A 189 -4.45 11.13 14.12
CA GLU A 189 -3.97 9.82 14.51
C GLU A 189 -2.80 9.37 13.62
N ALA A 190 -2.79 9.76 12.34
CA ALA A 190 -1.72 9.40 11.42
C ALA A 190 -0.34 10.00 11.80
N LEU A 191 -0.25 10.91 12.77
CA LEU A 191 1.05 11.42 13.25
C LEU A 191 1.94 10.32 13.86
N PHE A 192 1.37 9.19 14.29
CA PHE A 192 2.17 8.05 14.76
C PHE A 192 3.14 7.49 13.71
N PHE A 193 2.90 7.77 12.41
CA PHE A 193 3.82 7.39 11.32
C PHE A 193 5.22 7.99 11.47
N GLU A 194 5.39 9.02 12.30
CA GLU A 194 6.71 9.53 12.68
C GLU A 194 7.57 8.45 13.36
N ASN A 195 6.95 7.54 14.11
CA ASN A 195 7.65 6.47 14.82
C ASN A 195 8.22 5.39 13.91
N ILE A 196 7.71 5.26 12.69
CA ILE A 196 8.17 4.28 11.69
C ILE A 196 8.92 4.94 10.53
N TYR A 197 9.29 6.21 10.70
CA TYR A 197 9.97 6.97 9.65
C TYR A 197 11.37 6.41 9.32
N GLU A 198 12.04 5.78 10.28
CA GLU A 198 13.36 5.18 10.07
C GLU A 198 13.29 4.03 9.07
N GLU A 199 12.25 3.21 9.14
CA GLU A 199 12.04 2.04 8.28
C GLU A 199 11.51 2.41 6.89
N PHE A 200 10.55 3.34 6.81
CA PHE A 200 9.81 3.63 5.58
C PHE A 200 10.18 4.96 4.92
N GLY A 201 10.83 5.86 5.65
CA GLY A 201 11.09 7.25 5.22
C GLY A 201 12.04 7.41 4.03
N ASN A 202 12.65 6.35 3.54
CA ASN A 202 13.54 6.39 2.37
C ASN A 202 12.81 6.07 1.06
N SER A 203 11.53 6.45 0.93
CA SER A 203 10.77 6.33 -0.31
C SER A 203 10.02 7.62 -0.64
N ALA A 204 9.83 7.88 -1.94
CA ALA A 204 9.05 9.03 -2.40
C ALA A 204 7.60 8.94 -1.92
N ASP A 205 7.02 7.75 -1.98
CA ASP A 205 5.62 7.50 -1.67
C ASP A 205 5.34 7.73 -0.18
N PHE A 206 6.19 7.22 0.71
CA PHE A 206 6.05 7.46 2.15
C PHE A 206 6.28 8.94 2.52
N GLN A 207 7.31 9.59 1.95
CA GLN A 207 7.55 11.01 2.20
C GLN A 207 6.40 11.88 1.68
N PHE A 208 5.82 11.53 0.54
CA PHE A 208 4.62 12.20 0.04
C PHE A 208 3.43 12.01 0.97
N LEU A 209 3.22 10.80 1.48
CA LEU A 209 2.20 10.51 2.49
C LEU A 209 2.41 11.33 3.77
N MET A 210 3.65 11.38 4.30
CA MET A 210 3.98 12.21 5.46
C MET A 210 3.69 13.70 5.20
N GLY A 211 4.00 14.18 4.00
CA GLY A 211 3.63 15.53 3.56
C GLY A 211 2.12 15.78 3.64
N LEU A 212 1.30 14.82 3.21
CA LEU A 212 -0.16 14.91 3.32
C LEU A 212 -0.64 14.85 4.78
N ILE A 213 -0.05 13.98 5.61
CA ILE A 213 -0.35 13.88 7.04
C ILE A 213 -0.09 15.22 7.71
N TYR A 214 1.09 15.79 7.54
CA TYR A 214 1.43 17.09 8.11
C TYR A 214 0.55 18.22 7.58
N MET A 215 0.24 18.23 6.28
CA MET A 215 -0.64 19.23 5.68
C MET A 215 -2.04 19.21 6.29
N ASN A 216 -2.61 18.00 6.51
CA ASN A 216 -3.92 17.85 7.14
C ASN A 216 -3.92 18.17 8.65
N ASN A 217 -2.75 18.20 9.28
CA ASN A 217 -2.56 18.64 10.66
C ASN A 217 -2.08 20.08 10.78
N ALA A 218 -2.17 20.88 9.70
CA ALA A 218 -1.72 22.27 9.63
C ALA A 218 -0.23 22.51 9.96
N MET A 219 0.59 21.45 9.88
CA MET A 219 2.05 21.49 10.07
C MET A 219 2.73 21.83 8.74
N PHE A 220 2.47 23.02 8.21
CA PHE A 220 2.78 23.37 6.81
C PHE A 220 4.27 23.35 6.48
N ASP A 221 5.15 23.79 7.38
CA ASP A 221 6.60 23.78 7.12
C ASP A 221 7.14 22.35 7.04
N ALA A 222 6.67 21.44 7.92
CA ALA A 222 6.99 20.02 7.87
C ALA A 222 6.45 19.38 6.58
N ALA A 223 5.20 19.68 6.20
CA ALA A 223 4.59 19.19 4.98
C ALA A 223 5.40 19.58 3.73
N VAL A 224 5.77 20.85 3.61
CA VAL A 224 6.64 21.34 2.52
C VAL A 224 7.97 20.60 2.50
N GLY A 225 8.57 20.38 3.67
CA GLY A 225 9.81 19.65 3.82
C GLY A 225 9.72 18.23 3.25
N GLU A 226 8.67 17.49 3.59
CA GLU A 226 8.47 16.12 3.13
C GLU A 226 8.16 16.05 1.62
N PHE A 227 7.28 16.89 1.09
CA PHE A 227 7.05 16.95 -0.35
C PHE A 227 8.33 17.27 -1.13
N LEU A 228 9.18 18.16 -0.61
CA LEU A 228 10.46 18.49 -1.24
C LEU A 228 11.55 17.40 -1.07
N LYS A 229 11.42 16.50 -0.09
CA LYS A 229 12.22 15.28 -0.02
C LYS A 229 11.74 14.27 -1.08
N ALA A 230 10.43 14.05 -1.19
CA ALA A 230 9.85 13.12 -2.15
C ALA A 230 10.32 13.40 -3.59
N VAL A 231 10.40 14.65 -4.01
CA VAL A 231 10.85 15.02 -5.37
C VAL A 231 12.34 14.77 -5.64
N LYS A 232 13.13 14.39 -4.64
CA LYS A 232 14.55 14.03 -4.84
C LYS A 232 14.74 12.58 -5.26
N HIS A 233 13.73 11.74 -5.09
CA HIS A 233 13.78 10.35 -5.51
C HIS A 233 13.59 10.21 -7.02
N ARG A 234 14.33 9.27 -7.61
CA ARG A 234 14.21 8.92 -9.05
C ARG A 234 12.97 8.09 -9.32
N ASP A 235 12.68 7.18 -8.40
CA ASP A 235 11.62 6.19 -8.54
C ASP A 235 10.50 6.44 -7.53
N CYS A 236 9.29 6.07 -7.91
CA CYS A 236 8.10 6.07 -7.07
C CYS A 236 7.14 4.98 -7.55
N ARG A 237 6.28 4.49 -6.67
CA ARG A 237 5.23 3.53 -6.98
C ARG A 237 4.00 4.25 -7.54
N MET A 238 3.61 5.34 -6.91
CA MET A 238 2.48 6.17 -7.33
C MET A 238 2.96 7.31 -8.23
N ALA A 239 2.41 7.41 -9.43
CA ALA A 239 2.83 8.41 -10.41
C ALA A 239 2.64 9.84 -9.89
N GLY A 240 3.70 10.62 -9.98
CA GLY A 240 3.67 12.05 -9.68
C GLY A 240 4.03 12.45 -8.26
N VAL A 241 4.11 11.51 -7.31
CA VAL A 241 4.47 11.83 -5.90
C VAL A 241 5.89 12.38 -5.78
N ASN A 242 6.79 11.99 -6.67
CA ASN A 242 8.15 12.53 -6.76
C ASN A 242 8.29 13.70 -7.76
N SER A 243 7.17 14.31 -8.17
CA SER A 243 7.19 15.39 -9.18
C SER A 243 5.99 16.33 -9.04
N TYR A 244 5.09 16.32 -10.02
CA TYR A 244 4.02 17.29 -10.13
C TYR A 244 3.03 17.27 -8.96
N ALA A 245 2.73 16.12 -8.36
CA ALA A 245 1.79 16.04 -7.25
C ALA A 245 2.39 16.67 -5.97
N ALA A 246 3.68 16.42 -5.68
CA ALA A 246 4.36 17.03 -4.56
C ALA A 246 4.46 18.57 -4.75
N TYR A 247 4.92 19.01 -5.92
CA TYR A 247 5.00 20.46 -6.20
C TYR A 247 3.62 21.15 -6.14
N TYR A 248 2.56 20.47 -6.59
CA TYR A 248 1.21 20.99 -6.49
C TYR A 248 0.79 21.23 -5.04
N ASN A 249 1.02 20.27 -4.15
CA ASN A 249 0.69 20.41 -2.73
C ASN A 249 1.51 21.53 -2.06
N VAL A 250 2.79 21.64 -2.38
CA VAL A 250 3.62 22.78 -1.91
C VAL A 250 3.04 24.11 -2.39
N GLY A 251 2.63 24.18 -3.67
CA GLY A 251 1.97 25.37 -4.23
C GLY A 251 0.67 25.70 -3.49
N VAL A 252 -0.16 24.70 -3.18
CA VAL A 252 -1.40 24.88 -2.42
C VAL A 252 -1.12 25.41 -1.01
N ILE A 253 -0.13 24.86 -0.31
CA ILE A 253 0.27 25.33 1.03
C ILE A 253 0.67 26.81 0.96
N TYR A 254 1.55 27.20 0.05
CA TYR A 254 1.98 28.58 -0.07
C TYR A 254 0.85 29.54 -0.47
N GLU A 255 -0.07 29.09 -1.32
CA GLU A 255 -1.27 29.86 -1.65
C GLU A 255 -2.15 30.09 -0.41
N CYS A 256 -2.40 29.05 0.39
CA CYS A 256 -3.16 29.17 1.65
C CYS A 256 -2.48 30.09 2.67
N LEU A 257 -1.14 30.16 2.66
CA LEU A 257 -0.36 31.07 3.50
C LEU A 257 -0.26 32.50 2.94
N GLY A 258 -0.91 32.80 1.80
CA GLY A 258 -0.83 34.11 1.13
C GLY A 258 0.50 34.41 0.43
N LYS A 259 1.39 33.42 0.36
CA LYS A 259 2.70 33.53 -0.31
C LYS A 259 2.54 33.25 -1.81
N ILE A 260 1.91 34.20 -2.50
CA ILE A 260 1.45 33.99 -3.89
C ILE A 260 2.63 33.80 -4.87
N SER A 261 3.76 34.49 -4.66
CA SER A 261 4.94 34.32 -5.52
C SER A 261 5.51 32.91 -5.46
N GLU A 262 5.61 32.34 -4.27
CA GLU A 262 6.07 30.98 -4.02
C GLU A 262 5.06 29.96 -4.59
N ALA A 263 3.77 30.20 -4.38
CA ALA A 263 2.71 29.35 -4.93
C ALA A 263 2.81 29.26 -6.47
N LYS A 264 2.95 30.40 -7.15
CA LYS A 264 3.15 30.47 -8.62
C LYS A 264 4.38 29.66 -9.06
N TYR A 265 5.50 29.84 -8.37
CA TYR A 265 6.73 29.12 -8.66
C TYR A 265 6.54 27.60 -8.62
N TYR A 266 5.90 27.07 -7.57
CA TYR A 266 5.68 25.62 -7.44
C TYR A 266 4.61 25.11 -8.41
N TYR A 267 3.55 25.86 -8.69
CA TYR A 267 2.58 25.46 -9.72
C TYR A 267 3.22 25.41 -11.12
N GLN A 268 4.16 26.29 -11.44
CA GLN A 268 4.93 26.23 -12.69
C GLN A 268 5.78 24.94 -12.79
N LYS A 269 6.36 24.48 -11.68
CA LYS A 269 7.11 23.22 -11.62
C LYS A 269 6.27 21.97 -11.91
N CYS A 270 4.96 22.06 -11.83
CA CYS A 270 4.06 20.93 -12.13
C CYS A 270 3.92 20.64 -13.65
N GLY A 271 4.51 21.46 -14.51
CA GLY A 271 4.51 21.25 -15.96
C GLY A 271 3.10 21.22 -16.58
N SER A 272 2.75 20.09 -17.21
CA SER A 272 1.46 19.93 -17.88
C SER A 272 0.30 19.57 -16.96
N TYR A 273 0.50 19.45 -15.64
CA TYR A 273 -0.53 19.03 -14.70
C TYR A 273 -1.70 20.04 -14.65
N GLU A 274 -2.87 19.61 -15.11
CA GLU A 274 -4.03 20.49 -15.32
C GLU A 274 -4.54 21.19 -14.05
N PRO A 275 -4.57 20.55 -12.85
CA PRO A 275 -4.95 21.27 -11.63
C PRO A 275 -4.04 22.46 -11.33
N ALA A 276 -2.72 22.33 -11.52
CA ALA A 276 -1.77 23.43 -11.30
C ALA A 276 -1.96 24.56 -12.31
N LYS A 277 -2.21 24.24 -13.58
CA LYS A 277 -2.52 25.25 -14.62
C LYS A 277 -3.77 26.05 -14.29
N LYS A 278 -4.81 25.39 -13.76
CA LYS A 278 -6.03 26.06 -13.32
C LYS A 278 -5.75 27.03 -12.16
N ARG A 279 -4.96 26.59 -11.17
CA ARG A 279 -4.57 27.45 -10.03
C ARG A 279 -3.73 28.63 -10.48
N LEU A 280 -2.75 28.42 -11.39
CA LEU A 280 -1.94 29.50 -11.97
C LEU A 280 -2.78 30.58 -12.63
N LYS A 281 -3.87 30.23 -13.32
CA LYS A 281 -4.78 31.21 -13.91
C LYS A 281 -5.49 32.04 -12.83
N LEU A 282 -5.89 31.42 -11.73
CA LEU A 282 -6.60 32.09 -10.62
C LEU A 282 -5.68 33.04 -9.84
N VAL A 283 -4.43 32.64 -9.57
CA VAL A 283 -3.49 33.48 -8.80
C VAL A 283 -2.78 34.56 -9.66
N ASN A 284 -3.00 34.56 -10.98
CA ASN A 284 -2.48 35.59 -11.89
C ASN A 284 -3.51 36.69 -12.22
N GLY A 285 -4.79 36.46 -12.01
CA GLY A 285 -5.87 37.43 -12.19
C GLY A 285 -6.16 38.15 -10.92
#